data_2901916f676f27d40f7bd8794fa09b0a
#
_entry.id   2901916f676f27d40f7bd8794fa09b0a
#
_cell.length_a   1.000
_cell.length_b   1.000
_cell.length_c   1.000
_cell.angle_alpha   90.00
_cell.angle_beta   90.00
_cell.angle_gamma   90.00
#
_symmetry.space_group_name_H-M   'P 1'
#
loop_
_entity.id
_entity.type
_entity.pdbx_description
1 polymer ?
#
loop_
_entity_poly.entity_id
_entity_poly.type
_entity_poly.pdbx_seq_one_letter_code
_entity_poly.pdbx_strand_id
1 'polypeptide(L)'
;MQPDYIPQDLAIFRLEQAKECLQDARVPVISLKNAANRSYYCIFNAMRAVLALDRFDSKKHSGVISAFNKDYIRTGVFPAGFSNIIKKSFEIRGDSDYKEFYLVSKADIAAQIENAGIFLEAVEKYVGERLKAK
;
A
#
# COMPACT_ATOMS: atom_id res chain seq x y z
N MET A 1 6.84 -22.38 -12.64
CA MET A 1 7.91 -22.47 -11.64
C MET A 1 7.69 -21.46 -10.53
N GLN A 2 7.72 -21.91 -9.30
CA GLN A 2 7.58 -20.99 -8.17
C GLN A 2 8.89 -20.29 -7.90
N PRO A 3 8.84 -18.99 -7.53
CA PRO A 3 10.08 -18.30 -7.21
C PRO A 3 10.73 -18.88 -5.96
N ASP A 4 12.07 -18.85 -5.94
CA ASP A 4 12.88 -19.31 -4.82
C ASP A 4 12.92 -18.26 -3.73
N TYR A 5 11.81 -18.07 -3.02
CA TYR A 5 11.80 -17.17 -1.88
C TYR A 5 10.99 -17.77 -0.73
N ILE A 6 11.34 -17.34 0.46
CA ILE A 6 10.58 -17.68 1.65
C ILE A 6 9.49 -16.60 1.79
N PRO A 7 8.17 -16.97 1.77
CA PRO A 7 7.09 -15.99 1.82
C PRO A 7 7.21 -14.99 2.96
N GLN A 8 7.62 -15.43 4.14
CA GLN A 8 7.80 -14.56 5.29
C GLN A 8 8.86 -13.51 5.06
N ASP A 9 10.00 -13.90 4.45
CA ASP A 9 11.08 -12.97 4.16
C ASP A 9 10.65 -11.92 3.14
N LEU A 10 9.91 -12.33 2.12
CA LEU A 10 9.41 -11.40 1.12
C LEU A 10 8.38 -10.44 1.72
N ALA A 11 7.51 -10.94 2.60
CA ALA A 11 6.54 -10.09 3.30
C ALA A 11 7.25 -9.02 4.14
N ILE A 12 8.28 -9.41 4.88
CA ILE A 12 9.06 -8.48 5.70
C ILE A 12 9.75 -7.45 4.82
N PHE A 13 10.36 -7.88 3.71
CA PHE A 13 11.02 -6.97 2.78
C PHE A 13 10.04 -5.93 2.23
N ARG A 14 8.85 -6.35 1.83
CA ARG A 14 7.83 -5.44 1.29
C ARG A 14 7.29 -4.49 2.34
N LEU A 15 7.19 -4.93 3.60
CA LEU A 15 6.84 -4.04 4.71
C LEU A 15 7.90 -2.97 4.91
N GLU A 16 9.17 -3.33 4.85
CA GLU A 16 10.25 -2.35 4.98
C GLU A 16 10.19 -1.33 3.85
N GLN A 17 9.90 -1.77 2.62
CA GLN A 17 9.71 -0.85 1.51
C GLN A 17 8.51 0.07 1.72
N ALA A 18 7.40 -0.45 2.25
CA ALA A 18 6.24 0.36 2.58
C ALA A 18 6.58 1.45 3.61
N LYS A 19 7.34 1.09 4.64
CA LYS A 19 7.79 2.04 5.67
C LYS A 19 8.67 3.12 5.07
N GLU A 20 9.61 2.76 4.21
CA GLU A 20 10.48 3.74 3.53
C GLU A 20 9.66 4.70 2.68
N CYS A 21 8.68 4.19 1.94
CA CYS A 21 7.80 5.03 1.13
C CYS A 21 7.04 6.04 1.99
N LEU A 22 6.55 5.60 3.15
CA LEU A 22 5.83 6.49 4.07
C LEU A 22 6.76 7.56 4.66
N GLN A 23 7.97 7.18 5.04
CA GLN A 23 8.97 8.13 5.52
C GLN A 23 9.30 9.18 4.45
N ASP A 24 9.47 8.74 3.19
CA ASP A 24 9.73 9.66 2.09
C ASP A 24 8.57 10.61 1.87
N ALA A 25 7.33 10.12 1.96
CA ALA A 25 6.14 10.95 1.79
C ALA A 25 6.01 12.02 2.87
N ARG A 26 6.58 11.77 4.05
CA ARG A 26 6.53 12.70 5.20
C ARG A 26 7.65 13.73 5.22
N VAL A 27 8.59 13.68 4.28
CA VAL A 27 9.67 14.66 4.21
C VAL A 27 9.09 16.04 3.90
N PRO A 28 9.37 17.08 4.73
CA PRO A 28 8.70 18.38 4.59
C PRO A 28 8.91 19.07 3.24
N VAL A 29 10.03 18.81 2.58
CA VAL A 29 10.36 19.46 1.29
C VAL A 29 9.93 18.67 0.08
N ILE A 30 9.24 17.55 0.26
CA ILE A 30 8.79 16.73 -0.85
C ILE A 30 7.71 17.46 -1.67
N SER A 31 7.74 17.34 -2.99
CA SER A 31 6.68 17.90 -3.82
C SER A 31 5.37 17.14 -3.62
N LEU A 32 4.25 17.79 -3.89
CA LEU A 32 2.93 17.13 -3.76
C LEU A 32 2.84 15.92 -4.68
N LYS A 33 3.38 16.01 -5.89
CA LYS A 33 3.42 14.88 -6.83
C LYS A 33 4.18 13.70 -6.26
N ASN A 34 5.36 13.93 -5.71
CA ASN A 34 6.18 12.86 -5.15
C ASN A 34 5.55 12.29 -3.88
N ALA A 35 4.91 13.14 -3.06
CA ALA A 35 4.18 12.68 -1.88
C ALA A 35 3.01 11.78 -2.27
N ALA A 36 2.27 12.13 -3.32
CA ALA A 36 1.20 11.28 -3.84
C ALA A 36 1.73 9.92 -4.28
N ASN A 37 2.85 9.91 -5.01
CA ASN A 37 3.49 8.69 -5.46
C ASN A 37 3.97 7.83 -4.29
N ARG A 38 4.68 8.42 -3.34
CA ARG A 38 5.25 7.68 -2.20
C ARG A 38 4.16 7.13 -1.28
N SER A 39 3.11 7.90 -0.99
CA SER A 39 2.01 7.42 -0.16
C SER A 39 1.24 6.28 -0.86
N TYR A 40 1.06 6.36 -2.17
CA TYR A 40 0.48 5.26 -2.93
C TYR A 40 1.32 3.99 -2.81
N TYR A 41 2.63 4.09 -3.03
CA TYR A 41 3.50 2.90 -2.96
C TYR A 41 3.66 2.36 -1.55
N CYS A 42 3.46 3.17 -0.52
CA CYS A 42 3.34 2.66 0.85
C CYS A 42 2.18 1.67 0.93
N ILE A 43 1.00 2.06 0.46
CA ILE A 43 -0.20 1.22 0.48
C ILE A 43 -0.01 -0.01 -0.41
N PHE A 44 0.52 0.20 -1.61
CA PHE A 44 0.73 -0.88 -2.57
C PHE A 44 1.69 -1.95 -2.05
N ASN A 45 2.83 -1.54 -1.51
CA ASN A 45 3.80 -2.47 -0.95
C ASN A 45 3.25 -3.17 0.30
N ALA A 46 2.42 -2.48 1.09
CA ALA A 46 1.75 -3.11 2.24
C ALA A 46 0.81 -4.23 1.78
N MET A 47 0.00 -3.99 0.74
CA MET A 47 -0.84 -5.04 0.16
C MET A 47 0.00 -6.22 -0.33
N ARG A 48 1.08 -5.94 -1.03
CA ARG A 48 1.95 -7.00 -1.57
C ARG A 48 2.64 -7.78 -0.45
N ALA A 49 2.91 -7.15 0.69
CA ALA A 49 3.47 -7.86 1.83
C ALA A 49 2.50 -8.93 2.35
N VAL A 50 1.22 -8.57 2.48
CA VAL A 50 0.19 -9.53 2.91
C VAL A 50 0.06 -10.66 1.89
N LEU A 51 -0.04 -10.32 0.62
CA LEU A 51 -0.24 -11.31 -0.46
C LEU A 51 0.95 -12.23 -0.63
N ALA A 52 2.16 -11.78 -0.28
CA ALA A 52 3.36 -12.62 -0.32
C ALA A 52 3.23 -13.82 0.62
N LEU A 53 2.55 -13.65 1.75
CA LEU A 53 2.31 -14.76 2.69
C LEU A 53 1.46 -15.86 2.06
N ASP A 54 0.63 -15.50 1.10
CA ASP A 54 -0.23 -16.44 0.36
C ASP A 54 0.41 -16.91 -0.94
N ARG A 55 1.68 -16.57 -1.17
CA ARG A 55 2.43 -16.88 -2.41
C ARG A 55 1.77 -16.30 -3.64
N PHE A 56 1.04 -15.21 -3.49
CA PHE A 56 0.40 -14.49 -4.60
C PHE A 56 1.25 -13.32 -5.05
N ASP A 57 1.39 -13.15 -6.34
CA ASP A 57 1.96 -11.94 -6.92
C ASP A 57 1.29 -11.67 -8.27
N SER A 58 1.41 -10.43 -8.74
CA SER A 58 0.91 -10.00 -10.02
C SER A 58 1.79 -8.87 -10.54
N LYS A 59 2.05 -8.87 -11.84
CA LYS A 59 2.78 -7.78 -12.49
C LYS A 59 1.92 -6.54 -12.67
N LYS A 60 0.59 -6.71 -12.59
CA LYS A 60 -0.36 -5.60 -12.75
C LYS A 60 -0.80 -5.08 -11.38
N HIS A 61 -0.79 -3.76 -11.21
CA HIS A 61 -1.32 -3.14 -10.00
C HIS A 61 -2.78 -3.53 -9.76
N SER A 62 -3.58 -3.58 -10.82
CA SER A 62 -4.99 -3.99 -10.73
C SER A 62 -5.15 -5.40 -10.19
N GLY A 63 -4.25 -6.32 -10.55
CA GLY A 63 -4.27 -7.68 -10.03
C GLY A 63 -4.01 -7.75 -8.53
N VAL A 64 -3.06 -6.97 -8.04
CA VAL A 64 -2.76 -6.86 -6.61
C VAL A 64 -3.96 -6.30 -5.86
N ILE A 65 -4.51 -5.18 -6.35
CA ILE A 65 -5.65 -4.51 -5.71
C ILE A 65 -6.87 -5.44 -5.69
N SER A 66 -7.15 -6.11 -6.79
CA SER A 66 -8.29 -7.04 -6.90
C SER A 66 -8.16 -8.20 -5.92
N ALA A 67 -6.98 -8.82 -5.84
CA ALA A 67 -6.74 -9.93 -4.93
C ALA A 67 -6.86 -9.50 -3.46
N PHE A 68 -6.31 -8.33 -3.12
CA PHE A 68 -6.38 -7.83 -1.75
C PHE A 68 -7.82 -7.53 -1.34
N ASN A 69 -8.58 -6.86 -2.21
CA ASN A 69 -10.00 -6.58 -1.94
C ASN A 69 -10.81 -7.86 -1.75
N LYS A 70 -10.59 -8.84 -2.62
CA LYS A 70 -11.34 -10.10 -2.57
C LYS A 70 -11.03 -10.90 -1.31
N ASP A 71 -9.74 -11.07 -1.00
CA ASP A 71 -9.30 -12.01 0.02
C ASP A 71 -9.18 -11.40 1.41
N TYR A 72 -9.05 -10.08 1.51
CA TYR A 72 -8.74 -9.43 2.78
C TYR A 72 -9.72 -8.35 3.21
N ILE A 73 -10.42 -7.71 2.27
CA ILE A 73 -11.41 -6.69 2.62
C ILE A 73 -12.81 -7.26 2.64
N ARG A 74 -13.23 -7.95 1.59
CA ARG A 74 -14.55 -8.58 1.54
C ARG A 74 -14.77 -9.60 2.62
N THR A 75 -13.69 -10.26 3.04
CA THR A 75 -13.73 -11.27 4.09
C THR A 75 -13.73 -10.67 5.50
N GLY A 76 -13.54 -9.36 5.62
CA GLY A 76 -13.55 -8.67 6.90
C GLY A 76 -12.23 -8.71 7.66
N VAL A 77 -11.14 -9.21 7.07
CA VAL A 77 -9.82 -9.21 7.73
C VAL A 77 -9.38 -7.77 7.99
N PHE A 78 -9.60 -6.88 7.00
CA PHE A 78 -9.37 -5.45 7.15
C PHE A 78 -10.68 -4.69 6.99
N PRO A 79 -10.79 -3.48 7.58
CA PRO A 79 -12.02 -2.70 7.50
C PRO A 79 -12.45 -2.39 6.07
N ALA A 80 -13.77 -2.36 5.85
CA ALA A 80 -14.34 -2.06 4.53
C ALA A 80 -13.86 -0.70 3.97
N GLY A 81 -13.61 0.27 4.85
CA GLY A 81 -13.11 1.58 4.44
C GLY A 81 -11.74 1.56 3.77
N PHE A 82 -10.99 0.47 3.93
CA PHE A 82 -9.69 0.33 3.27
C PHE A 82 -9.81 0.26 1.75
N SER A 83 -10.95 -0.22 1.21
CA SER A 83 -11.18 -0.16 -0.24
C SER A 83 -11.16 1.26 -0.76
N ASN A 84 -11.75 2.20 -0.02
CA ASN A 84 -11.74 3.61 -0.42
C ASN A 84 -10.35 4.22 -0.32
N ILE A 85 -9.58 3.84 0.70
CA ILE A 85 -8.19 4.30 0.83
C ILE A 85 -7.38 3.87 -0.38
N ILE A 86 -7.49 2.60 -0.76
CA ILE A 86 -6.78 2.05 -1.93
C ILE A 86 -7.20 2.78 -3.20
N LYS A 87 -8.51 2.88 -3.43
CA LYS A 87 -9.06 3.51 -4.63
C LYS A 87 -8.61 4.96 -4.76
N LYS A 88 -8.72 5.71 -3.69
CA LYS A 88 -8.36 7.13 -3.68
C LYS A 88 -6.86 7.33 -3.90
N SER A 89 -6.02 6.51 -3.29
CA SER A 89 -4.57 6.59 -3.47
C SER A 89 -4.16 6.28 -4.90
N PHE A 90 -4.82 5.30 -5.52
CA PHE A 90 -4.58 4.95 -6.93
C PHE A 90 -4.97 6.11 -7.85
N GLU A 91 -6.14 6.72 -7.63
CA GLU A 91 -6.61 7.85 -8.42
C GLU A 91 -5.70 9.07 -8.29
N ILE A 92 -5.32 9.42 -7.07
CA ILE A 92 -4.45 10.57 -6.82
C ILE A 92 -3.09 10.38 -7.50
N ARG A 93 -2.51 9.20 -7.37
CA ARG A 93 -1.23 8.90 -8.01
C ARG A 93 -1.35 8.95 -9.54
N GLY A 94 -2.39 8.33 -10.11
CA GLY A 94 -2.61 8.31 -11.54
C GLY A 94 -2.83 9.70 -12.11
N ASP A 95 -3.67 10.51 -11.46
CA ASP A 95 -3.91 11.89 -11.88
C ASP A 95 -2.64 12.72 -11.80
N SER A 96 -1.88 12.58 -10.71
CA SER A 96 -0.63 13.30 -10.50
C SER A 96 0.42 12.95 -11.56
N ASP A 97 0.48 11.68 -11.99
CA ASP A 97 1.49 11.23 -12.95
C ASP A 97 1.12 11.58 -14.41
N TYR A 98 -0.17 11.63 -14.75
CA TYR A 98 -0.60 11.65 -16.14
C TYR A 98 -1.37 12.91 -16.57
N LYS A 99 -1.78 13.76 -15.64
CA LYS A 99 -2.48 15.00 -15.99
C LYS A 99 -1.51 16.19 -15.98
N GLU A 100 -1.52 16.95 -17.07
CA GLU A 100 -0.66 18.10 -17.23
C GLU A 100 -0.95 19.22 -16.24
N PHE A 101 -2.24 19.45 -15.96
CA PHE A 101 -2.68 20.48 -15.02
C PHE A 101 -3.39 19.84 -13.83
N TYR A 102 -2.70 18.96 -13.14
CA TYR A 102 -3.26 18.32 -11.96
C TYR A 102 -3.02 19.19 -10.72
N LEU A 103 -4.12 19.60 -10.09
CA LEU A 103 -4.08 20.39 -8.86
C LEU A 103 -4.58 19.52 -7.70
N VAL A 104 -3.65 19.03 -6.91
CA VAL A 104 -3.97 18.37 -5.65
C VAL A 104 -3.62 19.31 -4.51
N SER A 105 -4.51 19.46 -3.54
CA SER A 105 -4.27 20.35 -2.42
C SER A 105 -3.33 19.70 -1.40
N LYS A 106 -2.66 20.55 -0.61
CA LYS A 106 -1.86 20.06 0.52
C LYS A 106 -2.71 19.26 1.49
N ALA A 107 -3.97 19.69 1.69
CA ALA A 107 -4.90 18.99 2.59
C ALA A 107 -5.21 17.58 2.08
N ASP A 108 -5.42 17.41 0.77
CA ASP A 108 -5.66 16.09 0.18
C ASP A 108 -4.46 15.16 0.35
N ILE A 109 -3.26 15.69 0.15
CA ILE A 109 -2.04 14.89 0.31
C ILE A 109 -1.80 14.57 1.79
N ALA A 110 -2.05 15.50 2.70
CA ALA A 110 -1.93 15.24 4.13
C ALA A 110 -2.86 14.12 4.57
N ALA A 111 -4.12 14.14 4.10
CA ALA A 111 -5.09 13.09 4.37
C ALA A 111 -4.64 11.75 3.78
N GLN A 112 -4.08 11.77 2.58
CA GLN A 112 -3.57 10.56 1.91
C GLN A 112 -2.42 9.94 2.70
N ILE A 113 -1.47 10.75 3.19
CA ILE A 113 -0.34 10.28 3.98
C ILE A 113 -0.82 9.68 5.30
N GLU A 114 -1.79 10.34 5.96
CA GLU A 114 -2.38 9.83 7.19
C GLU A 114 -3.05 8.48 6.96
N ASN A 115 -3.83 8.36 5.89
CA ASN A 115 -4.49 7.11 5.53
C ASN A 115 -3.49 6.01 5.19
N ALA A 116 -2.38 6.36 4.54
CA ALA A 116 -1.31 5.39 4.28
C ALA A 116 -0.70 4.88 5.58
N GLY A 117 -0.52 5.75 6.57
CA GLY A 117 -0.02 5.36 7.89
C GLY A 117 -0.97 4.41 8.61
N ILE A 118 -2.27 4.70 8.58
CA ILE A 118 -3.30 3.84 9.16
C ILE A 118 -3.30 2.48 8.48
N PHE A 119 -3.24 2.46 7.17
CA PHE A 119 -3.20 1.24 6.38
C PHE A 119 -1.98 0.38 6.73
N LEU A 120 -0.81 1.01 6.73
CA LEU A 120 0.45 0.31 7.03
C LEU A 120 0.45 -0.26 8.45
N GLU A 121 -0.03 0.50 9.44
CA GLU A 121 -0.08 0.03 10.82
C GLU A 121 -0.95 -1.23 10.96
N ALA A 122 -2.11 -1.24 10.30
CA ALA A 122 -2.99 -2.41 10.31
C ALA A 122 -2.34 -3.61 9.63
N VAL A 123 -1.64 -3.39 8.52
CA VAL A 123 -0.94 -4.47 7.80
C VAL A 123 0.22 -5.00 8.63
N GLU A 124 1.00 -4.14 9.27
CA GLU A 124 2.10 -4.58 10.13
C GLU A 124 1.61 -5.47 11.26
N LYS A 125 0.51 -5.09 11.88
CA LYS A 125 -0.10 -5.89 12.94
C LYS A 125 -0.53 -7.26 12.42
N TYR A 126 -1.22 -7.27 11.29
CA TYR A 126 -1.70 -8.51 10.69
C TYR A 126 -0.56 -9.45 10.31
N VAL A 127 0.45 -8.93 9.63
CA VAL A 127 1.61 -9.74 9.22
C VAL A 127 2.34 -10.27 10.46
N GLY A 128 2.54 -9.41 11.47
CA GLY A 128 3.17 -9.82 12.72
C GLY A 128 2.43 -10.97 13.40
N GLU A 129 1.11 -10.90 13.44
CA GLU A 129 0.29 -11.97 14.03
C GLU A 129 0.38 -13.26 13.23
N ARG A 130 0.36 -13.18 11.90
CA ARG A 130 0.50 -14.37 11.05
C ARG A 130 1.87 -15.03 11.20
N LEU A 131 2.92 -14.24 11.35
CA LEU A 131 4.27 -14.79 11.54
C LEU A 131 4.43 -15.49 12.88
N LYS A 132 3.68 -15.07 13.91
CA LYS A 132 3.70 -15.71 15.23
C LYS A 132 2.84 -16.97 15.31
N ALA A 133 1.88 -17.11 14.41
CA ALA A 133 0.91 -18.21 14.45
C ALA A 133 1.47 -19.55 13.98
N LYS A 134 2.75 -19.64 13.68
CA LYS A 134 3.39 -20.87 13.24
C LYS A 134 4.01 -21.65 14.38
#